data_61c51f9a7fa235cd6aeda417110fb4d9
#
_entry.id   61c51f9a7fa235cd6aeda417110fb4d9
#
_cell.length_a   1.000
_cell.length_b   1.000
_cell.length_c   1.000
_cell.angle_alpha   90.00
_cell.angle_beta   90.00
_cell.angle_gamma   90.00
#
_symmetry.space_group_name_H-M   'P 1'
#
loop_
_entity.id
_entity.type
_entity.pdbx_description
1 polymer ?
#
loop_
_entity_poly.entity_id
_entity_poly.type
_entity_poly.pdbx_seq_one_letter_code
_entity_poly.pdbx_strand_id
1 'polypeptide(L)'
;LEVMGRYAGWIALESAIAGGADIALIPEIPFDINKAVEKINKRKEAGKPFSVVVVAEGASPKGGSLSVKETRNNGEGVDNTKLGGIGETVAKQLQELTGLEARNTTLGYMQRGGTPTAFDRVLSTKYGAKAMELALEEKFGVLAVIKNGKLDSVSLEKVVGKNKEIGAASGNTEKSNLRKVTMDDDLVKTARS
;
A
#
# COMPACT_ATOMS: atom_id res chain seq x y z
N LEU A 1 6.00 -2.95 -11.51
CA LEU A 1 6.12 -3.78 -10.32
C LEU A 1 4.89 -3.57 -9.43
N GLU A 2 4.07 -4.61 -9.23
CA GLU A 2 2.93 -4.54 -8.30
C GLU A 2 3.38 -4.96 -6.91
N VAL A 3 3.04 -4.12 -5.91
CA VAL A 3 3.38 -4.31 -4.50
C VAL A 3 2.12 -4.28 -3.63
N MET A 4 2.23 -4.78 -2.41
CA MET A 4 1.16 -4.70 -1.42
C MET A 4 0.84 -3.25 -1.06
N GLY A 5 -0.39 -3.00 -0.67
CA GLY A 5 -0.89 -1.68 -0.28
C GLY A 5 -2.35 -1.51 -0.68
N ARG A 6 -3.27 -2.06 0.13
CA ARG A 6 -4.71 -2.05 -0.16
C ARG A 6 -5.32 -0.65 0.00
N TYR A 7 -5.04 0.00 1.13
CA TYR A 7 -5.65 1.27 1.52
C TYR A 7 -4.63 2.37 1.78
N ALA A 8 -3.34 2.01 1.86
CA ALA A 8 -2.25 2.92 2.10
C ALA A 8 -1.04 2.54 1.26
N GLY A 9 -0.46 3.52 0.59
CA GLY A 9 0.59 3.35 -0.40
C GLY A 9 2.03 3.44 0.14
N TRP A 10 2.24 3.30 1.45
CA TRP A 10 3.57 3.45 2.07
C TRP A 10 4.61 2.52 1.45
N ILE A 11 4.27 1.23 1.28
CA ILE A 11 5.19 0.25 0.69
C ILE A 11 5.57 0.66 -0.74
N ALA A 12 4.58 1.05 -1.53
CA ALA A 12 4.82 1.47 -2.91
C ALA A 12 5.69 2.74 -2.98
N LEU A 13 5.40 3.73 -2.14
CA LEU A 13 6.13 4.99 -2.12
C LEU A 13 7.57 4.81 -1.64
N GLU A 14 7.76 4.16 -0.49
CA GLU A 14 9.08 3.94 0.08
C GLU A 14 9.96 3.05 -0.82
N SER A 15 9.40 1.96 -1.36
CA SER A 15 10.15 1.10 -2.29
C SER A 15 10.44 1.79 -3.62
N ALA A 16 9.56 2.65 -4.12
CA ALA A 16 9.83 3.44 -5.31
C ALA A 16 11.00 4.39 -5.10
N ILE A 17 11.03 5.11 -3.99
CA ILE A 17 12.13 6.03 -3.65
C ILE A 17 13.43 5.26 -3.42
N ALA A 18 13.40 4.21 -2.58
CA ALA A 18 14.58 3.43 -2.25
C ALA A 18 15.16 2.67 -3.44
N GLY A 19 14.29 2.19 -4.33
CA GLY A 19 14.66 1.47 -5.56
C GLY A 19 14.93 2.37 -6.77
N GLY A 20 14.78 3.70 -6.64
CA GLY A 20 14.98 4.63 -7.73
C GLY A 20 13.95 4.48 -8.86
N ALA A 21 12.71 4.12 -8.53
CA ALA A 21 11.64 4.05 -9.52
C ALA A 21 11.22 5.45 -10.02
N ASP A 22 10.74 5.50 -11.23
CA ASP A 22 10.39 6.75 -11.92
C ASP A 22 8.97 7.21 -11.62
N ILE A 23 8.10 6.26 -11.28
CA ILE A 23 6.67 6.49 -11.03
C ILE A 23 6.21 5.60 -9.88
N ALA A 24 5.46 6.18 -8.94
CA ALA A 24 4.75 5.45 -7.89
C ALA A 24 3.25 5.75 -8.00
N LEU A 25 2.44 4.69 -8.08
CA LEU A 25 0.98 4.75 -8.11
C LEU A 25 0.44 4.18 -6.78
N ILE A 26 -0.27 5.01 -6.02
CA ILE A 26 -0.70 4.71 -4.66
C ILE A 26 -2.22 4.87 -4.50
N PRO A 27 -2.85 4.16 -3.54
CA PRO A 27 -4.31 4.20 -3.36
C PRO A 27 -4.87 5.60 -3.06
N GLU A 28 -4.10 6.42 -2.36
CA GLU A 28 -4.52 7.75 -1.91
C GLU A 28 -4.61 8.78 -3.03
N ILE A 29 -3.91 8.53 -4.15
CA ILE A 29 -3.86 9.44 -5.29
C ILE A 29 -4.33 8.70 -6.53
N PRO A 30 -5.61 8.81 -6.92
CA PRO A 30 -6.10 8.22 -8.18
C PRO A 30 -5.24 8.68 -9.36
N PHE A 31 -4.69 7.72 -10.09
CA PHE A 31 -3.73 8.01 -11.12
C PHE A 31 -4.39 8.36 -12.47
N ASP A 32 -3.70 9.18 -13.23
CA ASP A 32 -3.97 9.45 -14.64
C ASP A 32 -2.87 8.78 -15.46
N ILE A 33 -3.22 7.77 -16.25
CA ILE A 33 -2.27 7.02 -17.05
C ILE A 33 -1.51 7.90 -18.05
N ASN A 34 -2.15 8.95 -18.58
CA ASN A 34 -1.52 9.85 -19.53
C ASN A 34 -0.35 10.62 -18.91
N LYS A 35 -0.41 10.96 -17.60
CA LYS A 35 0.72 11.57 -16.90
C LYS A 35 1.89 10.61 -16.74
N ALA A 36 1.63 9.34 -16.55
CA ALA A 36 2.67 8.33 -16.55
C ALA A 36 3.31 8.19 -17.94
N VAL A 37 2.50 8.18 -19.00
CA VAL A 37 2.96 8.18 -20.40
C VAL A 37 3.84 9.39 -20.69
N GLU A 38 3.42 10.60 -20.30
CA GLU A 38 4.21 11.83 -20.47
C GLU A 38 5.59 11.73 -19.80
N LYS A 39 5.62 11.22 -18.56
CA LYS A 39 6.88 11.04 -17.82
C LYS A 39 7.80 10.04 -18.54
N ILE A 40 7.26 8.91 -19.00
CA ILE A 40 8.02 7.88 -19.73
C ILE A 40 8.57 8.44 -21.04
N ASN A 41 7.75 9.16 -21.81
CA ASN A 41 8.19 9.75 -23.08
C ASN A 41 9.28 10.80 -22.87
N LYS A 42 9.15 11.69 -21.89
CA LYS A 42 10.20 12.65 -21.52
C LYS A 42 11.51 11.96 -21.15
N ARG A 43 11.44 10.84 -20.45
CA ARG A 43 12.62 10.04 -20.11
C ARG A 43 13.28 9.44 -21.35
N LYS A 44 12.47 8.89 -22.26
CA LYS A 44 12.92 8.35 -23.54
C LYS A 44 13.63 9.42 -24.37
N GLU A 45 13.04 10.61 -24.49
CA GLU A 45 13.64 11.78 -25.17
C GLU A 45 14.96 12.21 -24.53
N ALA A 46 15.08 12.09 -23.22
CA ALA A 46 16.31 12.35 -22.47
C ALA A 46 17.35 11.19 -22.53
N GLY A 47 17.13 10.20 -23.42
CA GLY A 47 18.05 9.07 -23.61
C GLY A 47 18.04 8.02 -22.51
N LYS A 48 16.99 7.99 -21.64
CA LYS A 48 16.84 6.95 -20.63
C LYS A 48 16.16 5.70 -21.24
N PRO A 49 16.83 4.53 -21.26
CA PRO A 49 16.37 3.39 -22.07
C PRO A 49 15.18 2.63 -21.45
N PHE A 50 14.89 2.82 -20.17
CA PHE A 50 13.79 2.17 -19.47
C PHE A 50 13.19 3.06 -18.40
N SER A 51 12.01 2.66 -17.92
CA SER A 51 11.34 3.28 -16.76
C SER A 51 10.82 2.20 -15.81
N VAL A 52 10.92 2.46 -14.52
CA VAL A 52 10.41 1.59 -13.46
C VAL A 52 9.17 2.24 -12.84
N VAL A 53 8.06 1.51 -12.88
CA VAL A 53 6.77 1.92 -12.30
C VAL A 53 6.42 0.99 -11.14
N VAL A 54 6.23 1.55 -9.95
CA VAL A 54 5.75 0.81 -8.76
C VAL A 54 4.27 1.12 -8.56
N VAL A 55 3.47 0.08 -8.41
CA VAL A 55 2.01 0.18 -8.29
C VAL A 55 1.55 -0.54 -7.04
N ALA A 56 0.89 0.13 -6.12
CA ALA A 56 0.22 -0.53 -5.01
C ALA A 56 -1.02 -1.29 -5.51
N GLU A 57 -1.29 -2.48 -4.98
CA GLU A 57 -2.46 -3.31 -5.38
C GLU A 57 -3.82 -2.60 -5.25
N GLY A 58 -3.90 -1.60 -4.35
CA GLY A 58 -5.09 -0.77 -4.16
C GLY A 58 -5.09 0.54 -4.94
N ALA A 59 -4.11 0.79 -5.81
CA ALA A 59 -4.13 1.95 -6.67
C ALA A 59 -5.29 1.87 -7.69
N SER A 60 -5.91 3.00 -8.00
CA SER A 60 -7.02 3.09 -8.94
C SER A 60 -6.85 4.24 -9.92
N PRO A 61 -7.32 4.09 -11.17
CA PRO A 61 -7.34 5.20 -12.12
C PRO A 61 -8.39 6.24 -11.71
N LYS A 62 -8.21 7.48 -12.14
CA LYS A 62 -9.22 8.54 -11.98
C LYS A 62 -10.55 8.12 -12.59
N GLY A 63 -11.63 8.18 -11.78
CA GLY A 63 -12.96 7.78 -12.22
C GLY A 63 -13.17 6.28 -12.40
N GLY A 64 -12.15 5.47 -12.06
CA GLY A 64 -12.21 4.02 -12.10
C GLY A 64 -12.40 3.38 -10.73
N SER A 65 -12.49 2.06 -10.72
CA SER A 65 -12.64 1.24 -9.52
C SER A 65 -11.37 0.45 -9.20
N LEU A 66 -11.34 -0.14 -8.00
CA LEU A 66 -10.27 -1.05 -7.59
C LEU A 66 -10.23 -2.29 -8.50
N SER A 67 -9.02 -2.75 -8.79
CA SER A 67 -8.82 -4.01 -9.51
C SER A 67 -9.01 -5.20 -8.56
N VAL A 68 -10.06 -5.98 -8.80
CA VAL A 68 -10.45 -7.13 -7.96
C VAL A 68 -10.14 -8.42 -8.71
N LYS A 69 -9.27 -9.26 -8.13
CA LYS A 69 -8.97 -10.61 -8.66
C LYS A 69 -10.03 -11.64 -8.27
N GLU A 70 -10.49 -11.59 -7.04
CA GLU A 70 -11.38 -12.59 -6.47
C GLU A 70 -12.17 -11.99 -5.32
N THR A 71 -13.47 -12.25 -5.29
CA THR A 71 -14.32 -11.95 -4.12
C THR A 71 -14.66 -13.27 -3.44
N ARG A 72 -14.28 -13.45 -2.18
CA ARG A 72 -14.59 -14.64 -1.38
C ARG A 72 -15.73 -14.33 -0.43
N ASN A 73 -16.84 -15.01 -0.59
CA ASN A 73 -17.99 -14.92 0.32
C ASN A 73 -17.82 -15.90 1.49
N ASN A 74 -16.98 -15.58 2.45
CA ASN A 74 -16.70 -16.42 3.62
C ASN A 74 -17.25 -15.83 4.93
N GLY A 75 -18.51 -15.41 4.94
CA GLY A 75 -19.18 -14.99 6.18
C GLY A 75 -18.98 -13.52 6.57
N GLU A 76 -19.70 -13.09 7.59
CA GLU A 76 -19.84 -11.72 8.00
C GLU A 76 -18.53 -11.08 8.52
N GLY A 77 -18.22 -9.91 8.04
CA GLY A 77 -17.40 -8.94 8.75
C GLY A 77 -15.94 -8.79 8.36
N VAL A 78 -15.41 -9.57 7.41
CA VAL A 78 -14.05 -9.41 6.89
C VAL A 78 -14.12 -9.02 5.41
N ASP A 79 -13.36 -7.99 4.99
CA ASP A 79 -13.22 -7.66 3.57
C ASP A 79 -12.43 -8.78 2.88
N ASN A 80 -13.16 -9.72 2.30
CA ASN A 80 -12.65 -10.92 1.63
C ASN A 80 -12.32 -10.69 0.16
N THR A 81 -12.34 -9.45 -0.30
CA THR A 81 -11.99 -9.07 -1.67
C THR A 81 -10.48 -9.19 -1.85
N LYS A 82 -10.04 -10.06 -2.75
CA LYS A 82 -8.63 -10.16 -3.13
C LYS A 82 -8.33 -9.14 -4.22
N LEU A 83 -7.58 -8.11 -3.87
CA LEU A 83 -7.09 -7.11 -4.83
C LEU A 83 -5.92 -7.68 -5.64
N GLY A 84 -5.63 -7.04 -6.77
CA GLY A 84 -4.47 -7.32 -7.59
C GLY A 84 -4.79 -7.30 -9.08
N GLY A 85 -3.72 -7.38 -9.90
CA GLY A 85 -3.82 -7.29 -11.36
C GLY A 85 -3.81 -5.86 -11.88
N ILE A 86 -3.77 -4.86 -11.00
CA ILE A 86 -3.62 -3.46 -11.42
C ILE A 86 -2.28 -3.23 -12.12
N GLY A 87 -1.20 -3.89 -11.67
CA GLY A 87 0.11 -3.80 -12.31
C GLY A 87 0.09 -4.33 -13.74
N GLU A 88 -0.64 -5.41 -14.01
CA GLU A 88 -0.82 -5.95 -15.36
C GLU A 88 -1.63 -4.98 -16.24
N THR A 89 -2.71 -4.44 -15.69
CA THR A 89 -3.54 -3.43 -16.39
C THR A 89 -2.72 -2.20 -16.76
N VAL A 90 -1.95 -1.67 -15.81
CA VAL A 90 -1.07 -0.50 -16.03
C VAL A 90 0.01 -0.83 -17.06
N ALA A 91 0.66 -2.00 -16.97
CA ALA A 91 1.69 -2.40 -17.94
C ALA A 91 1.12 -2.47 -19.36
N LYS A 92 -0.05 -3.10 -19.54
CA LYS A 92 -0.73 -3.17 -20.84
C LYS A 92 -1.06 -1.78 -21.40
N GLN A 93 -1.65 -0.90 -20.59
CA GLN A 93 -1.98 0.46 -21.02
C GLN A 93 -0.72 1.26 -21.38
N LEU A 94 0.35 1.16 -20.58
CA LEU A 94 1.61 1.85 -20.88
C LEU A 94 2.23 1.33 -22.18
N GLN A 95 2.22 0.04 -22.42
CA GLN A 95 2.71 -0.55 -23.67
C GLN A 95 1.91 -0.05 -24.88
N GLU A 96 0.58 -0.06 -24.79
CA GLU A 96 -0.30 0.42 -25.86
C GLU A 96 -0.09 1.91 -26.18
N LEU A 97 0.08 2.73 -25.15
CA LEU A 97 0.19 4.20 -25.30
C LEU A 97 1.59 4.70 -25.64
N THR A 98 2.64 4.00 -25.23
CA THR A 98 4.04 4.42 -25.47
C THR A 98 4.72 3.66 -26.60
N GLY A 99 4.18 2.53 -27.00
CA GLY A 99 4.82 1.60 -27.95
C GLY A 99 6.07 0.91 -27.40
N LEU A 100 6.36 1.06 -26.10
CA LEU A 100 7.49 0.37 -25.43
C LEU A 100 7.01 -0.94 -24.84
N GLU A 101 7.84 -1.98 -24.91
CA GLU A 101 7.57 -3.24 -24.22
C GLU A 101 7.45 -2.99 -22.71
N ALA A 102 6.37 -3.47 -22.11
CA ALA A 102 6.15 -3.38 -20.67
C ALA A 102 5.91 -4.77 -20.07
N ARG A 103 6.56 -5.04 -18.96
CA ARG A 103 6.44 -6.30 -18.22
C ARG A 103 5.95 -6.04 -16.81
N ASN A 104 4.99 -6.81 -16.34
CA ASN A 104 4.53 -6.76 -14.95
C ASN A 104 5.17 -7.88 -14.12
N THR A 105 5.56 -7.55 -12.90
CA THR A 105 5.95 -8.50 -11.86
C THR A 105 5.15 -8.16 -10.60
N THR A 106 4.44 -9.16 -10.06
CA THR A 106 3.73 -9.04 -8.79
C THR A 106 4.55 -9.73 -7.70
N LEU A 107 5.05 -8.98 -6.72
CA LEU A 107 5.89 -9.55 -5.65
C LEU A 107 5.10 -10.42 -4.67
N GLY A 108 3.83 -10.08 -4.42
CA GLY A 108 2.96 -10.87 -3.56
C GLY A 108 3.56 -11.11 -2.17
N TYR A 109 3.50 -12.35 -1.70
CA TYR A 109 3.97 -12.74 -0.36
C TYR A 109 5.49 -12.65 -0.16
N MET A 110 6.28 -12.50 -1.20
CA MET A 110 7.73 -12.27 -1.06
C MET A 110 8.03 -11.04 -0.20
N GLN A 111 7.15 -10.04 -0.20
CA GLN A 111 7.25 -8.84 0.63
C GLN A 111 7.08 -9.11 2.13
N ARG A 112 6.55 -10.27 2.50
CA ARG A 112 6.35 -10.71 3.89
C ARG A 112 7.36 -11.80 4.30
N GLY A 113 8.27 -12.16 3.42
CA GLY A 113 9.32 -13.15 3.65
C GLY A 113 10.66 -12.49 3.95
N GLY A 114 11.69 -13.34 4.00
CA GLY A 114 13.06 -12.94 4.24
C GLY A 114 13.47 -12.99 5.71
N THR A 115 14.76 -12.78 5.96
CA THR A 115 15.33 -12.73 7.31
C THR A 115 14.98 -11.40 7.98
N PRO A 116 14.44 -11.41 9.22
CA PRO A 116 14.13 -10.18 9.93
C PRO A 116 15.39 -9.37 10.24
N THR A 117 15.27 -8.07 10.12
CA THR A 117 16.34 -7.13 10.52
C THR A 117 16.46 -7.03 12.05
N ALA A 118 17.52 -6.40 12.55
CA ALA A 118 17.63 -6.10 13.98
C ALA A 118 16.45 -5.26 14.49
N PHE A 119 15.97 -4.31 13.69
CA PHE A 119 14.78 -3.51 14.01
C PHE A 119 13.53 -4.37 14.18
N ASP A 120 13.24 -5.29 13.24
CA ASP A 120 12.10 -6.20 13.32
C ASP A 120 12.14 -7.06 14.58
N ARG A 121 13.32 -7.59 14.91
CA ARG A 121 13.54 -8.44 16.08
C ARG A 121 13.30 -7.70 17.38
N VAL A 122 13.86 -6.50 17.53
CA VAL A 122 13.67 -5.65 18.72
C VAL A 122 12.21 -5.24 18.85
N LEU A 123 11.57 -4.83 17.75
CA LEU A 123 10.19 -4.42 17.72
C LEU A 123 9.25 -5.57 18.13
N SER A 124 9.43 -6.75 17.54
CA SER A 124 8.63 -7.95 17.84
C SER A 124 8.78 -8.36 19.30
N THR A 125 10.00 -8.32 19.86
CA THR A 125 10.25 -8.60 21.27
C THR A 125 9.52 -7.62 22.19
N LYS A 126 9.57 -6.33 21.87
CA LYS A 126 8.83 -5.29 22.62
C LYS A 126 7.32 -5.51 22.59
N TYR A 127 6.76 -5.84 21.42
CA TYR A 127 5.33 -6.15 21.30
C TYR A 127 4.95 -7.39 22.10
N GLY A 128 5.76 -8.46 22.03
CA GLY A 128 5.53 -9.68 22.81
C GLY A 128 5.54 -9.44 24.32
N ALA A 129 6.54 -8.68 24.82
CA ALA A 129 6.60 -8.28 26.23
C ALA A 129 5.36 -7.47 26.64
N LYS A 130 4.96 -6.47 25.83
CA LYS A 130 3.77 -5.65 26.10
C LYS A 130 2.49 -6.47 26.09
N ALA A 131 2.35 -7.41 25.18
CA ALA A 131 1.19 -8.30 25.13
C ALA A 131 1.10 -9.17 26.41
N MET A 132 2.24 -9.66 26.90
CA MET A 132 2.29 -10.44 28.14
C MET A 132 1.97 -9.59 29.37
N GLU A 133 2.48 -8.36 29.46
CA GLU A 133 2.10 -7.43 30.53
C GLU A 133 0.59 -7.21 30.57
N LEU A 134 -0.02 -6.94 29.41
CA LEU A 134 -1.48 -6.74 29.30
C LEU A 134 -2.26 -7.99 29.72
N ALA A 135 -1.77 -9.19 29.37
CA ALA A 135 -2.40 -10.45 29.78
C ALA A 135 -2.30 -10.67 31.30
N LEU A 136 -1.16 -10.37 31.93
CA LEU A 136 -0.97 -10.43 33.38
C LEU A 136 -1.83 -9.41 34.13
N GLU A 137 -2.11 -8.28 33.52
CA GLU A 137 -3.04 -7.26 34.04
C GLU A 137 -4.52 -7.58 33.72
N GLU A 138 -4.81 -8.75 33.15
CA GLU A 138 -6.16 -9.18 32.72
C GLU A 138 -6.82 -8.21 31.71
N LYS A 139 -6.03 -7.42 30.99
CA LYS A 139 -6.49 -6.50 29.95
C LYS A 139 -6.65 -7.22 28.61
N PHE A 140 -7.76 -7.93 28.44
CA PHE A 140 -8.12 -8.63 27.21
C PHE A 140 -8.90 -7.75 26.23
N GLY A 141 -9.05 -8.20 24.98
CA GLY A 141 -9.75 -7.45 23.94
C GLY A 141 -9.01 -6.19 23.48
N VAL A 142 -7.69 -6.17 23.66
CA VAL A 142 -6.82 -5.04 23.28
C VAL A 142 -5.72 -5.50 22.33
N LEU A 143 -5.20 -4.54 21.55
CA LEU A 143 -4.06 -4.70 20.66
C LEU A 143 -2.88 -3.88 21.20
N ALA A 144 -1.71 -4.49 21.36
CA ALA A 144 -0.49 -3.77 21.65
C ALA A 144 -0.08 -2.93 20.43
N VAL A 145 0.21 -1.67 20.64
CA VAL A 145 0.53 -0.69 19.57
C VAL A 145 1.70 0.20 19.96
N ILE A 146 2.30 0.86 18.98
CA ILE A 146 3.17 2.02 19.22
C ILE A 146 2.39 3.29 18.98
N LYS A 147 2.34 4.17 19.97
CA LYS A 147 1.75 5.48 19.90
C LYS A 147 2.77 6.53 20.33
N ASN A 148 3.05 7.49 19.45
CA ASN A 148 4.07 8.52 19.70
C ASN A 148 5.45 7.94 20.15
N GLY A 149 5.87 6.85 19.50
CA GLY A 149 7.15 6.19 19.80
C GLY A 149 7.18 5.32 21.07
N LYS A 150 6.06 5.21 21.80
CA LYS A 150 5.94 4.41 23.04
C LYS A 150 4.96 3.26 22.84
N LEU A 151 5.21 2.14 23.53
CA LEU A 151 4.27 1.02 23.60
C LEU A 151 3.03 1.43 24.37
N ASP A 152 1.88 1.13 23.82
CA ASP A 152 0.55 1.41 24.37
C ASP A 152 -0.40 0.28 23.97
N SER A 153 -1.67 0.39 24.29
CA SER A 153 -2.72 -0.53 23.86
C SER A 153 -3.96 0.22 23.37
N VAL A 154 -4.68 -0.40 22.45
CA VAL A 154 -5.98 0.10 21.96
C VAL A 154 -7.00 -1.04 21.97
N SER A 155 -8.28 -0.73 22.21
CA SER A 155 -9.36 -1.73 22.13
C SER A 155 -9.46 -2.32 20.71
N LEU A 156 -9.61 -3.64 20.60
CA LEU A 156 -9.84 -4.31 19.33
C LEU A 156 -11.11 -3.81 18.63
N GLU A 157 -12.16 -3.48 19.37
CA GLU A 157 -13.40 -2.94 18.81
C GLU A 157 -13.15 -1.63 18.04
N LYS A 158 -12.28 -0.75 18.56
CA LYS A 158 -11.90 0.49 17.87
C LYS A 158 -11.12 0.24 16.59
N VAL A 159 -10.40 -0.87 16.51
CA VAL A 159 -9.60 -1.23 15.33
C VAL A 159 -10.47 -1.95 14.29
N VAL A 160 -11.19 -3.00 14.70
CA VAL A 160 -11.98 -3.86 13.82
C VAL A 160 -13.27 -3.19 13.33
N GLY A 161 -13.96 -2.45 14.20
CA GLY A 161 -15.22 -1.77 13.84
C GLY A 161 -15.08 -0.76 12.71
N LYS A 162 -13.93 -0.11 12.63
CA LYS A 162 -13.65 0.85 11.55
C LYS A 162 -13.29 0.21 10.22
N ASN A 163 -12.78 -1.01 10.21
CA ASN A 163 -12.53 -1.76 8.98
C ASN A 163 -13.83 -2.24 8.30
N LYS A 164 -14.93 -2.43 9.06
CA LYS A 164 -16.25 -2.74 8.48
C LYS A 164 -16.81 -1.57 7.67
N GLU A 165 -16.57 -0.34 8.09
CA GLU A 165 -17.02 0.86 7.36
C GLU A 165 -16.22 1.13 6.08
N ILE A 166 -14.96 0.69 6.02
CA ILE A 166 -14.10 0.87 4.83
C ILE A 166 -14.50 -0.08 3.70
N GLY A 167 -14.95 -1.29 4.00
CA GLY A 167 -15.40 -2.28 3.00
C GLY A 167 -16.78 -1.99 2.39
N ALA A 168 -17.63 -1.22 3.09
CA ALA A 168 -19.00 -0.95 2.68
C ALA A 168 -19.19 0.35 1.88
N ALA A 169 -18.20 1.24 1.84
CA ALA A 169 -18.35 2.55 1.20
C ALA A 169 -17.15 2.87 0.31
N SER A 170 -17.27 2.61 -0.97
CA SER A 170 -16.33 3.06 -2.01
C SER A 170 -16.33 4.60 -2.19
N GLY A 171 -16.51 5.38 -1.15
CA GLY A 171 -16.62 6.83 -1.28
C GLY A 171 -16.20 7.68 -0.10
N ASN A 172 -15.93 7.12 1.08
CA ASN A 172 -15.66 7.95 2.26
C ASN A 172 -14.34 7.58 2.94
N THR A 173 -13.26 8.20 2.48
CA THR A 173 -11.89 8.00 2.94
C THR A 173 -11.55 8.69 4.27
N GLU A 174 -12.46 9.47 4.84
CA GLU A 174 -12.18 10.34 6.00
C GLU A 174 -12.24 9.65 7.37
N LYS A 175 -12.74 8.41 7.47
CA LYS A 175 -12.98 7.74 8.77
C LYS A 175 -12.04 6.60 9.12
N SER A 176 -11.01 6.31 8.33
CA SER A 176 -10.04 5.26 8.69
C SER A 176 -8.95 5.81 9.61
N ASN A 177 -8.67 5.12 10.72
CA ASN A 177 -7.51 5.45 11.60
C ASN A 177 -6.17 4.98 11.00
N LEU A 178 -6.16 4.50 9.77
CA LEU A 178 -4.94 4.17 9.06
C LEU A 178 -4.20 5.47 8.75
N ARG A 179 -2.92 5.54 9.10
CA ARG A 179 -2.04 6.58 8.61
C ARG A 179 -1.91 6.42 7.10
N LYS A 180 -2.57 7.29 6.36
CA LYS A 180 -2.47 7.35 4.90
C LYS A 180 -1.33 8.25 4.48
N VAL A 181 -0.82 8.01 3.28
CA VAL A 181 0.10 8.93 2.62
C VAL A 181 -0.67 10.19 2.27
N THR A 182 -0.14 11.35 2.62
CA THR A 182 -0.71 12.66 2.27
C THR A 182 0.23 13.42 1.35
N MET A 183 -0.32 14.43 0.65
CA MET A 183 0.49 15.28 -0.24
C MET A 183 1.57 16.08 0.50
N ASP A 184 1.40 16.27 1.80
CA ASP A 184 2.32 16.98 2.69
C ASP A 184 3.41 16.11 3.29
N ASP A 185 3.32 14.77 3.17
CA ASP A 185 4.38 13.89 3.62
C ASP A 185 5.69 14.18 2.88
N ASP A 186 6.79 14.23 3.61
CA ASP A 186 8.12 14.53 3.07
C ASP A 186 8.54 13.53 1.98
N LEU A 187 8.13 12.27 2.11
CA LEU A 187 8.37 11.24 1.08
C LEU A 187 7.66 11.56 -0.24
N VAL A 188 6.43 12.11 -0.20
CA VAL A 188 5.72 12.53 -1.42
C VAL A 188 6.39 13.73 -2.05
N LYS A 189 6.86 14.68 -1.25
CA LYS A 189 7.63 15.83 -1.73
C LYS A 189 8.93 15.39 -2.37
N THR A 190 9.65 14.47 -1.72
CA THR A 190 10.89 13.87 -2.25
C THR A 190 10.66 13.13 -3.56
N ALA A 191 9.59 12.35 -3.67
CA ALA A 191 9.25 11.61 -4.89
C ALA A 191 8.86 12.51 -6.08
N ARG A 192 8.56 13.79 -5.85
CA ARG A 192 8.19 14.78 -6.87
C ARG A 192 9.33 15.67 -7.34
N SER A 193 10.40 15.75 -6.55
CA SER A 193 11.62 16.49 -6.92
C SER A 193 12.45 15.72 -7.95
#